data_025430edc5636c3571598f7815ef43a8
#
_entry.id   025430edc5636c3571598f7815ef43a8
#
_cell.length_a   1.000
_cell.length_b   1.000
_cell.length_c   1.000
_cell.angle_alpha   90.00
_cell.angle_beta   90.00
_cell.angle_gamma   90.00
#
_symmetry.space_group_name_H-M   'P 1'
#
loop_
_entity.id
_entity.type
_entity.pdbx_description
1 polymer ?
#
loop_
_entity_poly.entity_id
_entity_poly.type
_entity_poly.pdbx_seq_one_letter_code
_entity_poly.pdbx_strand_id
1 'polypeptide(L)'
;MKFFRHVRFSYCLLLVGFLVLQGCATSAFKSLDMRSALAKGRPDIALKEVEKKGETSDVMENMNRGILRRMVGDFQGSNQALEIAKKRIEALYATSLTEQAAAVMINDETISFEGDRFEQVLVHAYKALNYIALGNMDAARVEVLQSDVKMMEWGEMPEEDPFMRYLAGIVFEALGENDQAIVSYRKAVQVYRSTKDKHGLNVPKQLQHDFLRLLSEEKLWDEFKQYKHKFGLRSWKMPKTKGKGELIVLLHNGLAPQRDQHAIQTWSNELALNIRIALPVYPRPPEYVDQARVSVSGRQKLLETVENIDGLARAALRADMPVITTRAIA
;
A
#
# COMPACT_ATOMS: atom_id res chain seq x y z
N MET A 1 -35.61 50.29 20.73
CA MET A 1 -34.22 50.06 20.24
C MET A 1 -33.56 48.74 20.70
N LYS A 2 -34.15 47.92 21.55
CA LYS A 2 -33.58 46.62 22.00
C LYS A 2 -33.94 45.41 21.13
N PHE A 3 -35.01 45.48 20.34
CA PHE A 3 -35.50 44.36 19.50
C PHE A 3 -34.63 44.11 18.25
N PHE A 4 -34.03 45.11 17.67
CA PHE A 4 -33.17 44.98 16.47
C PHE A 4 -31.78 44.39 16.74
N ARG A 5 -31.34 44.36 18.01
CA ARG A 5 -30.02 43.85 18.41
C ARG A 5 -29.97 42.31 18.53
N HIS A 6 -31.10 41.71 18.92
CA HIS A 6 -31.20 40.23 19.04
C HIS A 6 -31.36 39.54 17.69
N VAL A 7 -32.07 40.19 16.75
CA VAL A 7 -32.23 39.64 15.39
C VAL A 7 -30.88 39.58 14.65
N ARG A 8 -30.03 40.60 14.75
CA ARG A 8 -28.69 40.59 14.13
C ARG A 8 -27.75 39.55 14.73
N PHE A 9 -27.82 39.31 16.02
CA PHE A 9 -27.00 38.29 16.69
C PHE A 9 -27.42 36.88 16.29
N SER A 10 -28.72 36.61 16.13
CA SER A 10 -29.27 35.34 15.68
C SER A 10 -28.89 35.00 14.23
N TYR A 11 -28.87 36.01 13.33
CA TYR A 11 -28.42 35.83 11.93
C TYR A 11 -26.91 35.59 11.84
N CYS A 12 -26.08 36.22 12.66
CA CYS A 12 -24.64 35.92 12.72
C CYS A 12 -24.35 34.52 13.20
N LEU A 13 -25.07 34.01 14.21
CA LEU A 13 -24.92 32.64 14.69
C LEU A 13 -25.36 31.58 13.66
N LEU A 14 -26.44 31.86 12.89
CA LEU A 14 -26.90 31.03 11.79
C LEU A 14 -25.91 31.01 10.63
N LEU A 15 -25.31 32.18 10.30
CA LEU A 15 -24.30 32.29 9.24
C LEU A 15 -22.99 31.57 9.60
N VAL A 16 -22.55 31.66 10.85
CA VAL A 16 -21.37 30.94 11.35
C VAL A 16 -21.63 29.42 11.40
N GLY A 17 -22.84 28.98 11.78
CA GLY A 17 -23.23 27.58 11.76
C GLY A 17 -23.26 27.00 10.33
N PHE A 18 -23.61 27.81 9.31
CA PHE A 18 -23.64 27.36 7.91
C PHE A 18 -22.24 27.25 7.29
N LEU A 19 -21.28 28.03 7.78
CA LEU A 19 -19.87 27.97 7.33
C LEU A 19 -19.11 26.75 7.87
N VAL A 20 -19.49 26.22 9.02
CA VAL A 20 -18.82 25.05 9.63
C VAL A 20 -19.26 23.74 8.98
N LEU A 21 -20.44 23.68 8.36
CA LEU A 21 -20.97 22.47 7.69
C LEU A 21 -20.36 22.19 6.30
N GLN A 22 -19.55 23.09 5.75
CA GLN A 22 -18.97 22.90 4.41
C GLN A 22 -17.63 22.12 4.40
N GLY A 23 -17.02 21.88 5.56
CA GLY A 23 -15.67 21.28 5.62
C GLY A 23 -15.61 19.79 5.24
N CYS A 24 -16.61 18.99 5.60
CA CYS A 24 -16.57 17.53 5.39
C CYS A 24 -17.04 17.07 4.00
N ALA A 25 -17.90 17.84 3.32
CA ALA A 25 -18.42 17.45 2.01
C ALA A 25 -17.38 17.60 0.88
N THR A 26 -16.40 18.50 1.04
CA THR A 26 -15.42 18.79 -0.01
C THR A 26 -14.34 17.70 -0.17
N SER A 27 -13.95 16.99 0.86
CA SER A 27 -12.94 15.93 0.76
C SER A 27 -13.49 14.65 0.12
N ALA A 28 -14.70 14.24 0.50
CA ALA A 28 -15.37 13.08 -0.10
C ALA A 28 -15.70 13.29 -1.58
N PHE A 29 -16.15 14.49 -1.97
CA PHE A 29 -16.46 14.83 -3.36
C PHE A 29 -15.20 14.83 -4.24
N LYS A 30 -14.07 15.38 -3.74
CA LYS A 30 -12.78 15.39 -4.46
C LYS A 30 -12.16 14.00 -4.62
N SER A 31 -12.32 13.11 -3.64
CA SER A 31 -11.87 11.72 -3.78
C SER A 31 -12.66 10.96 -4.85
N LEU A 32 -13.95 11.27 -5.01
CA LEU A 32 -14.79 10.69 -6.04
C LEU A 32 -14.35 11.13 -7.45
N ASP A 33 -13.98 12.41 -7.64
CA ASP A 33 -13.50 12.93 -8.92
C ASP A 33 -12.17 12.31 -9.33
N MET A 34 -11.23 12.16 -8.41
CA MET A 34 -9.96 11.50 -8.65
C MET A 34 -10.15 10.02 -9.06
N ARG A 35 -10.96 9.26 -8.32
CA ARG A 35 -11.25 7.84 -8.63
C ARG A 35 -12.00 7.69 -9.95
N SER A 36 -12.95 8.58 -10.24
CA SER A 36 -13.67 8.59 -11.52
C SER A 36 -12.73 8.84 -12.70
N ALA A 37 -11.77 9.76 -12.56
CA ALA A 37 -10.75 10.00 -13.57
C ALA A 37 -9.87 8.78 -13.79
N LEU A 38 -9.41 8.14 -12.70
CA LEU A 38 -8.59 6.91 -12.77
C LEU A 38 -9.35 5.74 -13.39
N ALA A 39 -10.62 5.53 -13.03
CA ALA A 39 -11.47 4.50 -13.64
C ALA A 39 -11.66 4.68 -15.15
N LYS A 40 -11.54 5.93 -15.64
CA LYS A 40 -11.57 6.28 -17.07
C LYS A 40 -10.18 6.26 -17.72
N GLY A 41 -9.13 5.80 -17.03
CA GLY A 41 -7.77 5.78 -17.53
C GLY A 41 -7.14 7.19 -17.71
N ARG A 42 -7.58 8.19 -16.93
CA ARG A 42 -7.13 9.58 -17.02
C ARG A 42 -6.35 10.03 -15.77
N PRO A 43 -5.16 9.45 -15.51
CA PRO A 43 -4.33 9.85 -14.37
C PRO A 43 -3.87 11.32 -14.47
N ASP A 44 -3.76 11.87 -15.67
CA ASP A 44 -3.45 13.27 -15.92
C ASP A 44 -4.50 14.24 -15.34
N ILE A 45 -5.78 13.89 -15.42
CA ILE A 45 -6.87 14.65 -14.82
C ILE A 45 -6.84 14.50 -13.29
N ALA A 46 -6.67 13.27 -12.81
CA ALA A 46 -6.58 13.00 -11.38
C ALA A 46 -5.42 13.77 -10.72
N LEU A 47 -4.25 13.81 -11.38
CA LEU A 47 -3.09 14.56 -10.90
C LEU A 47 -3.37 16.06 -10.81
N LYS A 48 -3.97 16.66 -11.83
CA LYS A 48 -4.35 18.08 -11.81
C LYS A 48 -5.26 18.42 -10.63
N GLU A 49 -6.19 17.55 -10.27
CA GLU A 49 -7.07 17.79 -9.12
C GLU A 49 -6.30 17.75 -7.78
N VAL A 50 -5.34 16.84 -7.63
CA VAL A 50 -4.51 16.77 -6.43
C VAL A 50 -3.55 17.97 -6.35
N GLU A 51 -2.99 18.42 -7.47
CA GLU A 51 -2.04 19.54 -7.51
C GLU A 51 -2.69 20.91 -7.25
N LYS A 52 -3.99 21.08 -7.52
CA LYS A 52 -4.73 22.30 -7.16
C LYS A 52 -4.71 22.65 -5.66
N LYS A 53 -4.45 21.65 -4.81
CA LYS A 53 -4.36 21.88 -3.36
C LYS A 53 -3.04 22.50 -2.91
N GLY A 54 -2.05 22.58 -3.81
CA GLY A 54 -0.72 23.08 -3.51
C GLY A 54 0.14 22.07 -2.74
N GLU A 55 1.21 22.56 -2.13
CA GLU A 55 2.11 21.75 -1.30
C GLU A 55 1.47 21.41 0.05
N THR A 56 1.69 20.22 0.53
CA THR A 56 1.15 19.72 1.79
C THR A 56 2.12 18.76 2.44
N SER A 57 2.06 18.64 3.77
CA SER A 57 2.76 17.60 4.54
C SER A 57 1.85 16.40 4.84
N ASP A 58 0.61 16.37 4.35
CA ASP A 58 -0.31 15.26 4.55
C ASP A 58 0.21 13.99 3.87
N VAL A 59 0.23 12.87 4.62
CA VAL A 59 0.77 11.59 4.15
C VAL A 59 -0.03 11.06 2.97
N MET A 60 -1.35 10.97 3.11
CA MET A 60 -2.23 10.39 2.08
C MET A 60 -2.18 11.22 0.78
N GLU A 61 -2.19 12.56 0.90
CA GLU A 61 -2.08 13.42 -0.27
C GLU A 61 -0.78 13.25 -1.03
N ASN A 62 0.35 13.15 -0.31
CA ASN A 62 1.64 12.94 -0.94
C ASN A 62 1.80 11.53 -1.52
N MET A 63 1.24 10.49 -0.89
CA MET A 63 1.17 9.15 -1.46
C MET A 63 0.36 9.16 -2.77
N ASN A 64 -0.83 9.76 -2.78
CA ASN A 64 -1.66 9.89 -3.97
C ASN A 64 -0.94 10.68 -5.08
N ARG A 65 -0.32 11.81 -4.74
CA ARG A 65 0.47 12.63 -5.70
C ARG A 65 1.63 11.82 -6.29
N GLY A 66 2.34 11.06 -5.46
CA GLY A 66 3.44 10.22 -5.89
C GLY A 66 2.99 9.16 -6.90
N ILE A 67 1.91 8.44 -6.61
CA ILE A 67 1.37 7.41 -7.51
C ILE A 67 0.86 8.04 -8.82
N LEU A 68 0.14 9.16 -8.76
CA LEU A 68 -0.39 9.83 -9.95
C LEU A 68 0.73 10.36 -10.85
N ARG A 69 1.79 10.95 -10.27
CA ARG A 69 2.98 11.38 -11.03
C ARG A 69 3.68 10.20 -11.70
N ARG A 70 3.83 9.08 -11.01
CA ARG A 70 4.33 7.85 -11.60
C ARG A 70 3.47 7.40 -12.79
N MET A 71 2.14 7.42 -12.66
CA MET A 71 1.22 7.00 -13.73
C MET A 71 1.32 7.87 -15.00
N VAL A 72 1.73 9.14 -14.87
CA VAL A 72 1.99 10.03 -16.01
C VAL A 72 3.45 10.03 -16.46
N GLY A 73 4.31 9.20 -15.87
CA GLY A 73 5.72 9.06 -16.23
C GLY A 73 6.69 10.03 -15.55
N ASP A 74 6.20 10.88 -14.63
CA ASP A 74 7.06 11.75 -13.81
C ASP A 74 7.62 10.97 -12.60
N PHE A 75 8.58 10.10 -12.85
CA PHE A 75 9.20 9.27 -11.82
C PHE A 75 9.98 10.08 -10.78
N GLN A 76 10.62 11.17 -11.21
CA GLN A 76 11.37 12.04 -10.30
C GLN A 76 10.43 12.81 -9.36
N GLY A 77 9.39 13.44 -9.87
CA GLY A 77 8.39 14.11 -9.07
C GLY A 77 7.59 13.14 -8.19
N SER A 78 7.38 11.90 -8.66
CA SER A 78 6.81 10.82 -7.85
C SER A 78 7.69 10.54 -6.63
N ASN A 79 9.00 10.37 -6.81
CA ASN A 79 9.94 10.12 -5.71
C ASN A 79 9.97 11.28 -4.71
N GLN A 80 9.87 12.53 -5.18
CA GLN A 80 9.81 13.71 -4.29
C GLN A 80 8.57 13.67 -3.39
N ALA A 81 7.39 13.42 -3.97
CA ALA A 81 6.15 13.35 -3.21
C ALA A 81 6.16 12.16 -2.22
N LEU A 82 6.61 10.99 -2.64
CA LEU A 82 6.73 9.81 -1.78
C LEU A 82 7.77 10.00 -0.66
N GLU A 83 8.84 10.77 -0.90
CA GLU A 83 9.82 11.12 0.14
C GLU A 83 9.23 12.05 1.21
N ILE A 84 8.37 13.00 0.82
CA ILE A 84 7.63 13.85 1.77
C ILE A 84 6.71 12.97 2.64
N ALA A 85 5.96 12.06 2.03
CA ALA A 85 5.12 11.11 2.76
C ALA A 85 5.94 10.28 3.75
N LYS A 86 7.07 9.67 3.30
CA LYS A 86 7.97 8.86 4.13
C LYS A 86 8.48 9.62 5.36
N LYS A 87 9.03 10.82 5.15
CA LYS A 87 9.52 11.67 6.26
C LYS A 87 8.44 12.04 7.24
N ARG A 88 7.23 12.29 6.76
CA ARG A 88 6.09 12.61 7.63
C ARG A 88 5.66 11.40 8.45
N ILE A 89 5.61 10.20 7.86
CA ILE A 89 5.35 8.94 8.55
C ILE A 89 6.37 8.72 9.68
N GLU A 90 7.65 8.87 9.38
CA GLU A 90 8.73 8.73 10.36
C GLU A 90 8.59 9.72 11.53
N ALA A 91 8.25 10.98 11.23
CA ALA A 91 8.00 11.99 12.25
C ALA A 91 6.79 11.68 13.13
N LEU A 92 5.68 11.19 12.55
CA LEU A 92 4.49 10.78 13.28
C LEU A 92 4.77 9.57 14.18
N TYR A 93 5.50 8.59 13.69
CA TYR A 93 5.90 7.42 14.47
C TYR A 93 6.77 7.81 15.67
N ALA A 94 7.75 8.70 15.49
CA ALA A 94 8.59 9.20 16.59
C ALA A 94 7.76 9.96 17.65
N THR A 95 6.74 10.71 17.24
CA THR A 95 5.84 11.42 18.14
C THR A 95 4.93 10.45 18.89
N SER A 96 4.38 9.44 18.20
CA SER A 96 3.47 8.45 18.81
C SER A 96 4.14 7.63 19.91
N LEU A 97 5.43 7.32 19.77
CA LEU A 97 6.19 6.64 20.82
C LEU A 97 6.32 7.47 22.11
N THR A 98 6.35 8.80 22.00
CA THR A 98 6.43 9.71 23.15
C THR A 98 5.06 10.00 23.75
N GLU A 99 4.00 9.95 22.94
CA GLU A 99 2.62 10.29 23.35
C GLU A 99 1.78 9.07 23.76
N GLN A 100 2.16 7.85 23.41
CA GLN A 100 1.43 6.63 23.80
C GLN A 100 1.27 6.46 25.31
N ALA A 101 2.11 7.10 26.11
CA ALA A 101 1.94 7.15 27.56
C ALA A 101 0.79 8.08 28.02
N ALA A 102 0.31 8.99 27.18
CA ALA A 102 -0.71 9.99 27.51
C ALA A 102 -2.04 9.83 26.75
N ALA A 103 -2.09 9.04 25.67
CA ALA A 103 -3.13 9.13 24.64
C ALA A 103 -4.19 8.02 24.68
N VAL A 104 -4.61 7.55 25.87
CA VAL A 104 -5.70 6.54 25.98
C VAL A 104 -7.09 7.10 25.62
N MET A 105 -7.23 8.41 25.40
CA MET A 105 -8.54 9.08 25.24
C MET A 105 -8.68 10.00 24.01
N ILE A 106 -7.89 9.82 22.96
CA ILE A 106 -8.02 10.67 21.79
C ILE A 106 -8.85 9.96 20.71
N ASN A 107 -9.88 10.66 20.21
CA ASN A 107 -10.72 10.19 19.10
C ASN A 107 -9.88 9.98 17.83
N ASP A 108 -10.08 8.86 17.12
CA ASP A 108 -9.35 8.49 15.90
C ASP A 108 -9.43 9.58 14.79
N GLU A 109 -10.44 10.47 14.82
CA GLU A 109 -10.56 11.60 13.88
C GLU A 109 -9.50 12.69 14.09
N THR A 110 -8.82 12.72 15.23
CA THR A 110 -7.76 13.69 15.56
C THR A 110 -6.37 13.17 15.34
N ILE A 111 -6.21 11.85 15.11
CA ILE A 111 -4.92 11.23 14.83
C ILE A 111 -4.55 11.47 13.37
N SER A 112 -3.39 12.04 13.13
CA SER A 112 -2.87 12.21 11.76
C SER A 112 -2.69 10.85 11.09
N PHE A 113 -3.18 10.69 9.86
CA PHE A 113 -3.00 9.48 9.08
C PHE A 113 -1.52 9.22 8.80
N GLU A 114 -1.00 8.11 9.29
CA GLU A 114 0.39 7.67 9.08
C GLU A 114 0.52 6.53 8.04
N GLY A 115 -0.61 6.03 7.55
CA GLY A 115 -0.68 4.87 6.66
C GLY A 115 -0.57 3.55 7.41
N ASP A 116 -1.27 2.52 6.92
CA ASP A 116 -1.10 1.16 7.40
C ASP A 116 0.33 0.67 7.08
N ARG A 117 0.87 -0.30 7.82
CA ARG A 117 2.24 -0.80 7.61
C ARG A 117 2.50 -1.26 6.19
N PHE A 118 1.54 -1.94 5.56
CA PHE A 118 1.68 -2.35 4.16
C PHE A 118 1.76 -1.14 3.21
N GLU A 119 1.04 -0.04 3.48
CA GLU A 119 1.11 1.20 2.68
C GLU A 119 2.48 1.87 2.81
N GLN A 120 3.07 1.85 4.01
CA GLN A 120 4.43 2.33 4.24
C GLN A 120 5.46 1.51 3.46
N VAL A 121 5.29 0.18 3.37
CA VAL A 121 6.12 -0.70 2.52
C VAL A 121 5.94 -0.34 1.05
N LEU A 122 4.70 -0.09 0.60
CA LEU A 122 4.41 0.30 -0.78
C LEU A 122 5.08 1.62 -1.18
N VAL A 123 5.27 2.58 -0.26
CA VAL A 123 6.04 3.81 -0.54
C VAL A 123 7.45 3.43 -1.00
N HIS A 124 8.14 2.52 -0.30
CA HIS A 124 9.46 2.05 -0.70
C HIS A 124 9.42 1.27 -2.01
N ALA A 125 8.42 0.41 -2.21
CA ALA A 125 8.26 -0.36 -3.45
C ALA A 125 8.12 0.57 -4.66
N TYR A 126 7.25 1.57 -4.60
CA TYR A 126 7.06 2.52 -5.70
C TYR A 126 8.28 3.40 -5.94
N LYS A 127 9.00 3.83 -4.89
CA LYS A 127 10.26 4.55 -5.02
C LYS A 127 11.33 3.69 -5.69
N ALA A 128 11.48 2.43 -5.30
CA ALA A 128 12.40 1.49 -5.92
C ALA A 128 12.07 1.31 -7.41
N LEU A 129 10.81 1.09 -7.77
CA LEU A 129 10.35 0.98 -9.15
C LEU A 129 10.57 2.27 -9.97
N ASN A 130 10.44 3.45 -9.35
CA ASN A 130 10.76 4.73 -9.99
C ASN A 130 12.26 4.85 -10.27
N TYR A 131 13.11 4.47 -9.30
CA TYR A 131 14.57 4.50 -9.49
C TYR A 131 15.02 3.51 -10.57
N ILE A 132 14.41 2.32 -10.66
CA ILE A 132 14.64 1.38 -11.76
C ILE A 132 14.27 2.03 -13.11
N ALA A 133 13.11 2.69 -13.20
CA ALA A 133 12.69 3.39 -14.41
C ALA A 133 13.62 4.56 -14.79
N LEU A 134 14.26 5.19 -13.81
CA LEU A 134 15.27 6.24 -14.00
C LEU A 134 16.70 5.67 -14.28
N GLY A 135 16.88 4.35 -14.29
CA GLY A 135 18.18 3.71 -14.48
C GLY A 135 19.11 3.79 -13.25
N ASN A 136 18.57 4.17 -12.08
CA ASN A 136 19.35 4.32 -10.85
C ASN A 136 19.15 3.11 -9.92
N MET A 137 19.84 2.01 -10.23
CA MET A 137 19.73 0.76 -9.48
C MET A 137 20.25 0.86 -8.04
N ASP A 138 21.27 1.69 -7.77
CA ASP A 138 21.78 1.90 -6.42
C ASP A 138 20.75 2.57 -5.52
N ALA A 139 20.02 3.56 -6.02
CA ALA A 139 18.94 4.17 -5.27
C ALA A 139 17.76 3.20 -5.06
N ALA A 140 17.44 2.36 -6.03
CA ALA A 140 16.46 1.30 -5.86
C ALA A 140 16.87 0.31 -4.76
N ARG A 141 18.17 -0.06 -4.73
CA ARG A 141 18.75 -0.89 -3.66
C ARG A 141 18.56 -0.29 -2.27
N VAL A 142 18.77 1.02 -2.12
CA VAL A 142 18.56 1.71 -0.84
C VAL A 142 17.09 1.58 -0.37
N GLU A 143 16.13 1.75 -1.26
CA GLU A 143 14.71 1.64 -0.90
C GLU A 143 14.33 0.22 -0.45
N VAL A 144 14.80 -0.82 -1.15
CA VAL A 144 14.48 -2.20 -0.75
C VAL A 144 15.15 -2.57 0.58
N LEU A 145 16.34 -2.06 0.86
CA LEU A 145 17.01 -2.24 2.16
C LEU A 145 16.26 -1.54 3.30
N GLN A 146 15.83 -0.29 3.10
CA GLN A 146 15.07 0.45 4.11
C GLN A 146 13.74 -0.23 4.42
N SER A 147 13.07 -0.75 3.40
CA SER A 147 11.86 -1.54 3.59
C SER A 147 12.13 -2.83 4.38
N ASP A 148 13.22 -3.55 4.08
CA ASP A 148 13.60 -4.77 4.82
C ASP A 148 13.84 -4.48 6.30
N VAL A 149 14.56 -3.39 6.62
CA VAL A 149 14.78 -2.93 7.99
C VAL A 149 13.46 -2.66 8.71
N LYS A 150 12.55 -1.90 8.09
CA LYS A 150 11.22 -1.63 8.67
C LYS A 150 10.42 -2.91 8.94
N MET A 151 10.35 -3.80 7.97
CA MET A 151 9.65 -5.08 8.14
C MET A 151 10.28 -5.96 9.22
N MET A 152 11.61 -5.87 9.43
CA MET A 152 12.28 -6.57 10.53
C MET A 152 11.96 -5.95 11.89
N GLU A 153 11.90 -4.62 11.98
CA GLU A 153 11.54 -3.90 13.22
C GLU A 153 10.12 -4.22 13.69
N TRP A 154 9.19 -4.36 12.76
CA TRP A 154 7.79 -4.70 13.09
C TRP A 154 7.59 -6.19 13.42
N GLY A 155 8.54 -7.07 13.04
CA GLY A 155 8.43 -8.50 13.24
C GLY A 155 7.41 -9.18 12.30
N GLU A 156 6.81 -10.28 12.75
CA GLU A 156 5.78 -10.98 11.97
C GLU A 156 4.49 -10.17 11.92
N MET A 157 4.02 -9.89 10.72
CA MET A 157 2.80 -9.12 10.47
C MET A 157 1.81 -9.92 9.61
N PRO A 158 0.49 -9.84 9.93
CA PRO A 158 -0.54 -10.44 9.07
C PRO A 158 -0.55 -9.88 7.66
N GLU A 159 -0.18 -8.60 7.52
CA GLU A 159 -0.13 -7.81 6.29
C GLU A 159 1.29 -7.69 5.70
N GLU A 160 2.22 -8.58 6.05
CA GLU A 160 3.55 -8.57 5.46
C GLU A 160 3.46 -8.78 3.95
N ASP A 161 4.11 -7.89 3.19
CA ASP A 161 4.07 -7.89 1.73
C ASP A 161 5.12 -8.86 1.14
N PRO A 162 4.67 -9.99 0.58
CA PRO A 162 5.57 -10.95 -0.05
C PRO A 162 6.18 -10.43 -1.35
N PHE A 163 5.47 -9.53 -2.08
CA PHE A 163 5.98 -8.96 -3.33
C PHE A 163 7.17 -8.04 -3.08
N MET A 164 7.15 -7.24 -2.00
CA MET A 164 8.30 -6.41 -1.64
C MET A 164 9.57 -7.23 -1.43
N ARG A 165 9.45 -8.41 -0.79
CA ARG A 165 10.56 -9.36 -0.65
C ARG A 165 11.05 -9.90 -2.00
N TYR A 166 10.10 -10.18 -2.91
CA TYR A 166 10.43 -10.63 -4.26
C TYR A 166 11.10 -9.52 -5.08
N LEU A 167 10.56 -8.30 -5.03
CA LEU A 167 11.15 -7.13 -5.69
C LEU A 167 12.58 -6.86 -5.20
N ALA A 168 12.83 -6.99 -3.90
CA ALA A 168 14.17 -6.87 -3.35
C ALA A 168 15.15 -7.89 -3.98
N GLY A 169 14.70 -9.15 -4.10
CA GLY A 169 15.49 -10.19 -4.77
C GLY A 169 15.82 -9.82 -6.23
N ILE A 170 14.84 -9.32 -6.98
CA ILE A 170 15.05 -8.85 -8.36
C ILE A 170 16.06 -7.71 -8.43
N VAL A 171 15.98 -6.74 -7.52
CA VAL A 171 16.91 -5.60 -7.48
C VAL A 171 18.34 -6.07 -7.16
N PHE A 172 18.51 -6.92 -6.14
CA PHE A 172 19.84 -7.45 -5.77
C PHE A 172 20.45 -8.30 -6.89
N GLU A 173 19.65 -9.14 -7.54
CA GLU A 173 20.12 -9.95 -8.66
C GLU A 173 20.54 -9.08 -9.84
N ALA A 174 19.80 -8.04 -10.18
CA ALA A 174 20.15 -7.10 -11.24
C ALA A 174 21.46 -6.33 -10.95
N LEU A 175 21.83 -6.20 -9.69
CA LEU A 175 23.12 -5.63 -9.24
C LEU A 175 24.24 -6.68 -9.14
N GLY A 176 23.96 -7.95 -9.36
CA GLY A 176 24.92 -9.05 -9.17
C GLY A 176 25.15 -9.43 -7.71
N GLU A 177 24.32 -8.95 -6.78
CA GLU A 177 24.38 -9.25 -5.35
C GLU A 177 23.60 -10.56 -5.06
N ASN A 178 24.07 -11.67 -5.63
CA ASN A 178 23.37 -12.96 -5.66
C ASN A 178 23.05 -13.51 -4.26
N ASP A 179 23.94 -13.32 -3.29
CA ASP A 179 23.71 -13.78 -1.91
C ASP A 179 22.49 -13.05 -1.29
N GLN A 180 22.38 -11.74 -1.50
CA GLN A 180 21.25 -10.94 -1.01
C GLN A 180 19.96 -11.29 -1.76
N ALA A 181 20.06 -11.54 -3.06
CA ALA A 181 18.94 -11.99 -3.88
C ALA A 181 18.38 -13.34 -3.37
N ILE A 182 19.24 -14.30 -3.07
CA ILE A 182 18.86 -15.61 -2.51
C ILE A 182 18.15 -15.44 -1.16
N VAL A 183 18.68 -14.60 -0.26
CA VAL A 183 18.05 -14.30 1.03
C VAL A 183 16.66 -13.71 0.83
N SER A 184 16.52 -12.75 -0.09
CA SER A 184 15.25 -12.07 -0.38
C SER A 184 14.22 -13.01 -1.01
N TYR A 185 14.62 -13.83 -1.99
CA TYR A 185 13.73 -14.83 -2.60
C TYR A 185 13.28 -15.89 -1.58
N ARG A 186 14.17 -16.31 -0.69
CA ARG A 186 13.83 -17.24 0.41
C ARG A 186 12.78 -16.65 1.33
N LYS A 187 12.97 -15.40 1.77
CA LYS A 187 12.00 -14.65 2.58
C LYS A 187 10.67 -14.50 1.84
N ALA A 188 10.69 -14.11 0.55
CA ALA A 188 9.48 -14.01 -0.26
C ALA A 188 8.69 -15.33 -0.28
N VAL A 189 9.35 -16.47 -0.54
CA VAL A 189 8.71 -17.79 -0.52
C VAL A 189 8.11 -18.11 0.85
N GLN A 190 8.79 -17.76 1.95
CA GLN A 190 8.28 -17.95 3.29
C GLN A 190 7.01 -17.14 3.54
N VAL A 191 7.03 -15.84 3.21
CA VAL A 191 5.89 -14.93 3.41
C VAL A 191 4.70 -15.35 2.55
N TYR A 192 4.88 -15.63 1.25
CA TYR A 192 3.79 -16.17 0.42
C TYR A 192 3.13 -17.41 1.01
N ARG A 193 3.90 -18.28 1.64
CA ARG A 193 3.36 -19.51 2.26
C ARG A 193 2.63 -19.22 3.57
N SER A 194 3.19 -18.39 4.44
CA SER A 194 2.61 -18.07 5.76
C SER A 194 1.36 -17.18 5.65
N THR A 195 1.28 -16.35 4.59
CA THR A 195 0.16 -15.42 4.37
C THR A 195 -0.85 -15.90 3.33
N LYS A 196 -0.69 -17.11 2.80
CA LYS A 196 -1.55 -17.66 1.73
C LYS A 196 -3.04 -17.51 2.03
N ASP A 197 -3.46 -17.90 3.22
CA ASP A 197 -4.88 -17.88 3.62
C ASP A 197 -5.40 -16.47 3.89
N LYS A 198 -4.48 -15.53 4.16
CA LYS A 198 -4.80 -14.12 4.44
C LYS A 198 -4.89 -13.29 3.16
N HIS A 199 -3.95 -13.50 2.23
CA HIS A 199 -3.84 -12.71 1.00
C HIS A 199 -4.40 -13.44 -0.23
N GLY A 200 -4.70 -14.74 -0.11
CA GLY A 200 -5.21 -15.56 -1.22
C GLY A 200 -4.18 -15.86 -2.30
N LEU A 201 -2.89 -15.65 -2.04
CA LEU A 201 -1.82 -15.84 -3.01
C LEU A 201 -0.99 -17.08 -2.74
N ASN A 202 -0.65 -17.81 -3.81
CA ASN A 202 0.37 -18.85 -3.77
C ASN A 202 1.73 -18.27 -4.13
N VAL A 203 2.81 -19.02 -3.82
CA VAL A 203 4.15 -18.66 -4.32
C VAL A 203 4.12 -18.57 -5.85
N PRO A 204 4.41 -17.40 -6.46
CA PRO A 204 4.38 -17.24 -7.90
C PRO A 204 5.31 -18.23 -8.61
N LYS A 205 4.86 -18.79 -9.74
CA LYS A 205 5.69 -19.73 -10.51
C LYS A 205 6.99 -19.08 -10.99
N GLN A 206 6.93 -17.80 -11.33
CA GLN A 206 8.13 -17.09 -11.73
C GLN A 206 9.14 -17.01 -10.59
N LEU A 207 8.72 -16.64 -9.36
CA LEU A 207 9.59 -16.65 -8.19
C LEU A 207 10.19 -18.04 -7.91
N GLN A 208 9.41 -19.12 -8.07
CA GLN A 208 9.93 -20.48 -7.93
C GLN A 208 11.06 -20.75 -8.93
N HIS A 209 10.87 -20.31 -10.19
CA HIS A 209 11.87 -20.50 -11.24
C HIS A 209 13.13 -19.64 -11.02
N ASP A 210 12.98 -18.37 -10.65
CA ASP A 210 14.09 -17.45 -10.39
C ASP A 210 14.93 -17.93 -9.22
N PHE A 211 14.28 -18.33 -8.14
CA PHE A 211 14.97 -18.84 -6.97
C PHE A 211 15.72 -20.13 -7.24
N LEU A 212 15.10 -21.11 -7.92
CA LEU A 212 15.79 -22.36 -8.27
C LEU A 212 16.94 -22.14 -9.27
N ARG A 213 16.77 -21.20 -10.21
CA ARG A 213 17.83 -20.83 -11.15
C ARG A 213 19.05 -20.29 -10.39
N LEU A 214 18.83 -19.33 -9.51
CA LEU A 214 19.91 -18.69 -8.75
C LEU A 214 20.60 -19.67 -7.80
N LEU A 215 19.84 -20.53 -7.08
CA LEU A 215 20.42 -21.61 -6.27
C LEU A 215 21.29 -22.58 -7.08
N SER A 216 20.88 -22.87 -8.33
CA SER A 216 21.66 -23.72 -9.25
C SER A 216 22.92 -23.04 -9.74
N GLU A 217 22.88 -21.75 -10.07
CA GLU A 217 24.01 -20.92 -10.51
C GLU A 217 25.06 -20.81 -9.41
N GLU A 218 24.63 -20.60 -8.17
CA GLU A 218 25.50 -20.52 -6.98
C GLU A 218 25.86 -21.88 -6.40
N LYS A 219 25.46 -22.99 -7.05
CA LYS A 219 25.78 -24.38 -6.68
C LYS A 219 25.28 -24.77 -5.28
N LEU A 220 24.22 -24.16 -4.81
CA LEU A 220 23.58 -24.47 -3.51
C LEU A 220 22.63 -25.66 -3.66
N TRP A 221 23.20 -26.84 -3.99
CA TRP A 221 22.46 -28.02 -4.43
C TRP A 221 21.51 -28.62 -3.38
N ASP A 222 21.85 -28.53 -2.11
CA ASP A 222 21.00 -29.10 -1.06
C ASP A 222 19.75 -28.24 -0.86
N GLU A 223 19.91 -26.91 -0.86
CA GLU A 223 18.79 -25.98 -0.81
C GLU A 223 17.95 -26.06 -2.10
N PHE A 224 18.58 -26.17 -3.25
CA PHE A 224 17.91 -26.41 -4.53
C PHE A 224 17.00 -27.65 -4.48
N LYS A 225 17.51 -28.78 -4.01
CA LYS A 225 16.73 -30.03 -3.88
C LYS A 225 15.54 -29.83 -2.94
N GLN A 226 15.78 -29.18 -1.80
CA GLN A 226 14.75 -28.89 -0.80
C GLN A 226 13.62 -28.06 -1.39
N TYR A 227 13.94 -26.93 -2.06
CA TYR A 227 12.90 -26.04 -2.62
C TYR A 227 12.25 -26.64 -3.87
N LYS A 228 12.97 -27.34 -4.72
CA LYS A 228 12.37 -28.11 -5.82
C LYS A 228 11.30 -29.08 -5.31
N HIS A 229 11.58 -29.80 -4.21
CA HIS A 229 10.61 -30.69 -3.56
C HIS A 229 9.44 -29.89 -2.95
N LYS A 230 9.71 -28.80 -2.20
CA LYS A 230 8.70 -27.93 -1.61
C LYS A 230 7.73 -27.34 -2.64
N PHE A 231 8.20 -27.07 -3.86
CA PHE A 231 7.39 -26.58 -4.97
C PHE A 231 6.67 -27.69 -5.75
N GLY A 232 6.91 -28.94 -5.42
CA GLY A 232 6.29 -30.09 -6.09
C GLY A 232 6.79 -30.30 -7.54
N LEU A 233 7.94 -29.75 -7.89
CA LEU A 233 8.49 -29.83 -9.24
C LEU A 233 9.23 -31.15 -9.47
N ARG A 234 8.59 -32.07 -10.21
CA ARG A 234 9.21 -33.37 -10.59
C ARG A 234 10.40 -33.18 -11.52
N SER A 235 10.29 -32.29 -12.51
CA SER A 235 11.38 -31.96 -13.43
C SER A 235 11.63 -30.45 -13.42
N TRP A 236 12.88 -30.06 -13.47
CA TRP A 236 13.29 -28.67 -13.64
C TRP A 236 14.52 -28.66 -14.56
N LYS A 237 14.55 -27.70 -15.48
CA LYS A 237 15.67 -27.53 -16.40
C LYS A 237 16.18 -26.12 -16.28
N MET A 238 17.50 -25.97 -16.18
CA MET A 238 18.17 -24.67 -16.22
C MET A 238 17.74 -23.86 -17.46
N PRO A 239 17.20 -22.63 -17.31
CA PRO A 239 16.91 -21.79 -18.45
C PRO A 239 18.18 -21.49 -19.25
N LYS A 240 18.08 -21.51 -20.57
CA LYS A 240 19.19 -21.06 -21.45
C LYS A 240 19.14 -19.54 -21.56
N THR A 241 19.89 -18.83 -20.72
CA THR A 241 19.91 -17.37 -20.64
C THR A 241 21.06 -16.73 -21.41
N LYS A 242 22.13 -17.48 -21.73
CA LYS A 242 23.32 -16.94 -22.42
C LYS A 242 22.95 -16.24 -23.72
N GLY A 243 23.32 -14.97 -23.85
CA GLY A 243 23.04 -14.13 -25.01
C GLY A 243 21.59 -13.67 -25.16
N LYS A 244 20.78 -13.77 -24.07
CA LYS A 244 19.39 -13.29 -24.04
C LYS A 244 19.25 -12.18 -23.04
N GLY A 245 18.39 -11.22 -23.35
CA GLY A 245 17.89 -10.24 -22.40
C GLY A 245 16.72 -10.81 -21.60
N GLU A 246 16.51 -10.26 -20.43
CA GLU A 246 15.34 -10.52 -19.58
C GLU A 246 14.40 -9.30 -19.63
N LEU A 247 13.11 -9.56 -19.71
CA LEU A 247 12.08 -8.54 -19.65
C LEU A 247 11.15 -8.85 -18.46
N ILE A 248 11.13 -7.95 -17.49
CA ILE A 248 10.21 -8.01 -16.35
C ILE A 248 9.07 -7.03 -16.62
N VAL A 249 7.83 -7.53 -16.58
CA VAL A 249 6.62 -6.72 -16.80
C VAL A 249 5.79 -6.73 -15.53
N LEU A 250 5.58 -5.56 -14.95
CA LEU A 250 4.72 -5.32 -13.80
C LEU A 250 3.45 -4.60 -14.27
N LEU A 251 2.30 -5.20 -14.04
CA LEU A 251 0.99 -4.63 -14.33
C LEU A 251 0.30 -4.22 -13.03
N HIS A 252 0.02 -2.93 -12.88
CA HIS A 252 -0.86 -2.42 -11.83
C HIS A 252 -2.31 -2.54 -12.31
N ASN A 253 -3.11 -3.36 -11.64
CA ASN A 253 -4.45 -3.73 -12.05
C ASN A 253 -5.50 -3.29 -11.03
N GLY A 254 -6.38 -2.38 -11.42
CA GLY A 254 -7.45 -1.85 -10.59
C GLY A 254 -7.01 -0.73 -9.64
N LEU A 255 -7.89 -0.40 -8.72
CA LEU A 255 -7.69 0.63 -7.69
C LEU A 255 -7.61 -0.03 -6.31
N ALA A 256 -6.80 0.55 -5.43
CA ALA A 256 -6.76 0.14 -4.03
C ALA A 256 -8.15 0.22 -3.37
N PRO A 257 -8.48 -0.69 -2.45
CA PRO A 257 -9.75 -0.64 -1.75
C PRO A 257 -9.86 0.66 -0.94
N GLN A 258 -11.06 1.18 -0.83
CA GLN A 258 -11.34 2.37 -0.03
C GLN A 258 -11.98 1.94 1.28
N ARG A 259 -11.46 2.45 2.40
CA ARG A 259 -12.06 2.26 3.71
C ARG A 259 -13.34 3.09 3.80
N ASP A 260 -14.42 2.47 4.26
CA ASP A 260 -15.73 3.06 4.49
C ASP A 260 -16.16 2.78 5.93
N GLN A 261 -17.27 3.35 6.38
CA GLN A 261 -17.79 3.17 7.71
C GLN A 261 -19.11 2.39 7.68
N HIS A 262 -19.20 1.34 8.49
CA HIS A 262 -20.47 0.70 8.81
C HIS A 262 -20.93 1.16 10.20
N ALA A 263 -22.02 1.93 10.23
CA ALA A 263 -22.56 2.47 11.48
C ALA A 263 -23.75 1.64 11.96
N ILE A 264 -23.70 1.23 13.21
CA ILE A 264 -24.81 0.61 13.93
C ILE A 264 -25.35 1.66 14.91
N GLN A 265 -26.66 1.91 14.87
CA GLN A 265 -27.34 2.79 15.83
C GLN A 265 -28.28 1.95 16.70
N THR A 266 -28.21 2.16 18.00
CA THR A 266 -29.08 1.51 18.96
C THR A 266 -29.48 2.47 20.06
N TRP A 267 -30.68 2.30 20.62
CA TRP A 267 -31.13 3.04 21.77
C TRP A 267 -30.64 2.36 23.06
N SER A 268 -29.94 3.10 23.91
CA SER A 268 -29.59 2.63 25.25
C SER A 268 -30.68 3.06 26.27
N ASN A 269 -31.38 2.10 26.86
CA ASN A 269 -32.37 2.37 27.87
C ASN A 269 -31.73 2.89 29.18
N GLU A 270 -30.51 2.48 29.48
CA GLU A 270 -29.77 2.88 30.68
C GLU A 270 -29.31 4.34 30.60
N LEU A 271 -28.82 4.76 29.43
CA LEU A 271 -28.30 6.11 29.20
C LEU A 271 -29.37 7.06 28.64
N ALA A 272 -30.56 6.54 28.28
CA ALA A 272 -31.65 7.28 27.62
C ALA A 272 -31.20 8.10 26.39
N LEU A 273 -30.29 7.52 25.58
CA LEU A 273 -29.78 8.15 24.39
C LEU A 273 -29.52 7.14 23.25
N ASN A 274 -29.41 7.65 22.02
CA ASN A 274 -28.99 6.88 20.87
C ASN A 274 -27.46 6.75 20.88
N ILE A 275 -26.99 5.51 20.89
CA ILE A 275 -25.57 5.17 20.71
C ILE A 275 -25.35 4.87 19.25
N ARG A 276 -24.33 5.48 18.65
CA ARG A 276 -23.85 5.20 17.31
C ARG A 276 -22.43 4.66 17.39
N ILE A 277 -22.25 3.43 16.97
CA ILE A 277 -20.94 2.79 16.82
C ILE A 277 -20.63 2.71 15.35
N ALA A 278 -19.55 3.33 14.89
CA ALA A 278 -19.09 3.28 13.50
C ALA A 278 -17.80 2.46 13.43
N LEU A 279 -17.81 1.39 12.63
CA LEU A 279 -16.65 0.53 12.43
C LEU A 279 -16.18 0.63 10.99
N PRO A 280 -14.86 0.68 10.74
CA PRO A 280 -14.32 0.70 9.39
C PRO A 280 -14.55 -0.63 8.68
N VAL A 281 -14.85 -0.54 7.39
CA VAL A 281 -15.04 -1.69 6.50
C VAL A 281 -14.41 -1.40 5.15
N TYR A 282 -14.00 -2.45 4.43
CA TYR A 282 -13.68 -2.35 3.02
C TYR A 282 -14.85 -2.91 2.21
N PRO A 283 -15.56 -2.10 1.41
CA PRO A 283 -16.58 -2.58 0.47
C PRO A 283 -15.92 -3.51 -0.56
N ARG A 284 -16.73 -4.16 -1.38
CA ARG A 284 -16.21 -5.05 -2.44
C ARG A 284 -15.23 -4.28 -3.32
N PRO A 285 -14.11 -4.93 -3.70
CA PRO A 285 -13.17 -4.28 -4.60
C PRO A 285 -13.86 -3.99 -5.95
N PRO A 286 -13.44 -2.94 -6.66
CA PRO A 286 -13.88 -2.70 -8.02
C PRO A 286 -13.48 -3.87 -8.93
N GLU A 287 -14.19 -4.02 -10.06
CA GLU A 287 -13.85 -5.03 -11.05
C GLU A 287 -12.43 -4.85 -11.56
N TYR A 288 -11.70 -5.95 -11.59
CA TYR A 288 -10.34 -6.03 -12.12
C TYR A 288 -10.34 -6.76 -13.44
N VAL A 289 -9.28 -6.57 -14.23
CA VAL A 289 -9.00 -7.44 -15.36
C VAL A 289 -8.53 -8.80 -14.85
N ASP A 290 -9.30 -9.85 -15.08
CA ASP A 290 -9.01 -11.19 -14.55
C ASP A 290 -7.72 -11.80 -15.10
N GLN A 291 -7.38 -11.50 -16.34
CA GLN A 291 -6.22 -12.05 -17.03
C GLN A 291 -5.54 -11.00 -17.91
N ALA A 292 -4.23 -10.92 -17.79
CA ALA A 292 -3.38 -10.14 -18.69
C ALA A 292 -2.28 -11.00 -19.30
N ARG A 293 -1.95 -10.74 -20.55
CA ARG A 293 -0.90 -11.46 -21.28
C ARG A 293 0.11 -10.48 -21.87
N VAL A 294 1.37 -10.86 -21.81
CA VAL A 294 2.45 -10.18 -22.50
C VAL A 294 2.81 -10.98 -23.75
N SER A 295 2.96 -10.30 -24.89
CA SER A 295 3.42 -10.89 -26.14
C SER A 295 4.73 -10.25 -26.56
N VAL A 296 5.79 -11.06 -26.72
CA VAL A 296 7.12 -10.60 -27.17
C VAL A 296 7.59 -11.54 -28.27
N SER A 297 7.89 -11.00 -29.45
CA SER A 297 8.37 -11.77 -30.59
C SER A 297 7.53 -13.02 -30.89
N GLY A 298 6.21 -12.89 -30.85
CA GLY A 298 5.24 -13.98 -31.11
C GLY A 298 5.06 -14.97 -29.96
N ARG A 299 5.79 -14.85 -28.88
CA ARG A 299 5.60 -15.66 -27.66
C ARG A 299 4.70 -14.92 -26.70
N GLN A 300 3.73 -15.63 -26.15
CA GLN A 300 2.80 -15.10 -25.16
C GLN A 300 3.06 -15.71 -23.79
N LYS A 301 3.00 -14.90 -22.75
CA LYS A 301 3.05 -15.32 -21.34
C LYS A 301 1.90 -14.68 -20.58
N LEU A 302 1.17 -15.49 -19.83
CA LEU A 302 0.16 -15.01 -18.89
C LEU A 302 0.89 -14.37 -17.70
N LEU A 303 0.42 -13.19 -17.27
CA LEU A 303 0.88 -12.57 -16.04
C LEU A 303 0.26 -13.29 -14.83
N GLU A 304 1.05 -13.46 -13.78
CA GLU A 304 0.60 -14.00 -12.50
C GLU A 304 0.34 -12.86 -11.53
N THR A 305 -0.69 -12.98 -10.69
CA THR A 305 -0.90 -12.05 -9.57
C THR A 305 0.17 -12.32 -8.53
N VAL A 306 1.02 -11.34 -8.29
CA VAL A 306 2.13 -11.41 -7.32
C VAL A 306 1.87 -10.60 -6.06
N GLU A 307 0.86 -9.71 -6.10
CA GLU A 307 0.46 -8.89 -4.96
C GLU A 307 -1.07 -8.71 -4.97
N ASN A 308 -1.65 -8.68 -3.77
CA ASN A 308 -3.07 -8.46 -3.56
C ASN A 308 -3.27 -7.37 -2.50
N ILE A 309 -3.33 -6.11 -2.96
CA ILE A 309 -3.51 -4.94 -2.08
C ILE A 309 -4.79 -5.03 -1.26
N ASP A 310 -5.89 -5.56 -1.84
CA ASP A 310 -7.14 -5.76 -1.08
C ASP A 310 -6.96 -6.78 0.05
N GLY A 311 -6.22 -7.86 -0.21
CA GLY A 311 -5.85 -8.86 0.79
C GLY A 311 -5.02 -8.27 1.93
N LEU A 312 -4.00 -7.46 1.61
CA LEU A 312 -3.16 -6.75 2.58
C LEU A 312 -4.00 -5.80 3.44
N ALA A 313 -4.78 -4.93 2.81
CA ALA A 313 -5.63 -3.96 3.52
C ALA A 313 -6.63 -4.62 4.46
N ARG A 314 -7.28 -5.71 4.03
CA ARG A 314 -8.19 -6.49 4.88
C ARG A 314 -7.48 -7.23 6.00
N ALA A 315 -6.24 -7.68 5.79
CA ALA A 315 -5.44 -8.32 6.83
C ALA A 315 -5.04 -7.30 7.90
N ALA A 316 -4.58 -6.11 7.50
CA ALA A 316 -4.26 -5.00 8.39
C ALA A 316 -5.50 -4.60 9.23
N LEU A 317 -6.62 -4.31 8.58
CA LEU A 317 -7.85 -3.95 9.29
C LEU A 317 -8.30 -5.03 10.28
N ARG A 318 -8.22 -6.32 9.93
CA ARG A 318 -8.57 -7.41 10.86
C ARG A 318 -7.66 -7.45 12.07
N ALA A 319 -6.37 -7.15 11.91
CA ALA A 319 -5.41 -7.09 13.01
C ALA A 319 -5.73 -5.93 13.97
N ASP A 320 -6.17 -4.78 13.45
CA ASP A 320 -6.46 -3.59 14.24
C ASP A 320 -7.88 -3.58 14.84
N MET A 321 -8.80 -4.39 14.32
CA MET A 321 -10.20 -4.41 14.77
C MET A 321 -10.41 -4.52 16.29
N PRO A 322 -9.63 -5.33 17.05
CA PRO A 322 -9.81 -5.38 18.51
C PRO A 322 -9.59 -4.01 19.18
N VAL A 323 -8.55 -3.29 18.77
CA VAL A 323 -8.23 -1.95 19.29
C VAL A 323 -9.29 -0.94 18.87
N ILE A 324 -9.66 -0.93 17.58
CA ILE A 324 -10.70 -0.06 17.02
C ILE A 324 -12.04 -0.27 17.75
N THR A 325 -12.45 -1.52 17.94
CA THR A 325 -13.71 -1.85 18.61
C THR A 325 -13.68 -1.40 20.06
N THR A 326 -12.58 -1.62 20.78
CA THR A 326 -12.44 -1.17 22.16
C THR A 326 -12.58 0.35 22.27
N ARG A 327 -11.91 1.11 21.40
CA ARG A 327 -12.03 2.58 21.37
C ARG A 327 -13.43 3.07 20.99
N ALA A 328 -14.11 2.38 20.08
CA ALA A 328 -15.45 2.76 19.63
C ALA A 328 -16.54 2.55 20.70
N ILE A 329 -16.27 1.75 21.73
CA ILE A 329 -17.21 1.41 22.82
C ILE A 329 -16.87 2.18 24.09
N ALA A 330 -15.61 2.60 24.29
CA ALA A 330 -15.16 3.37 25.45
C ALA A 330 -15.69 4.82 25.44
#